data_7a2c98d0c82b9ce0befbd0a38207bcdd
#
_entry.id   7a2c98d0c82b9ce0befbd0a38207bcdd
#
_cell.length_a   1.000
_cell.length_b   1.000
_cell.length_c   1.000
_cell.angle_alpha   90.00
_cell.angle_beta   90.00
_cell.angle_gamma   90.00
#
_symmetry.space_group_name_H-M   'P 1'
#
loop_
_entity.id
_entity.type
_entity.pdbx_description
1 polymer ?
#
loop_
_entity_poly.entity_id
_entity_poly.type
_entity_poly.pdbx_seq_one_letter_code
_entity_poly.pdbx_strand_id
1 'polypeptide(L)'
;MSSFVADRIVMDGLTFDDVLLIPAYSEVLPRTVELKTKFSRNIDLNIPFVTAAMDTVTESAMAIAIAREGGIGVIHKNMSIEEQARQVAIVKRAENGMIYDPVTIRRGSTVGEALDMMAEYHIGGIPVVDDDNHLVGIVTNRDLRFELNHDRNVDEVMTSENLVTTHIKTDLAAAANILQENKIEKLPVVDSENHLVGLITYKDITKAKDKPMACKDDKGRLRVAAGVGVTADTLDRMQALVNAGADAIVIDTAHGHSKYVIEKLVEAKKSFPNVDIVVGNVATGAAAKMLVDNGADAVKVGIGPGSICTTRVVAGVGMPQLSAVYDVASALEGTGVPLIADGGLRYSGDVVKALAAGGYSVMIGSLVAGTEESPGDTIIFNGRKFKSYRGMGSLEAMENGSKDRYFQAGTKDVKKLVPEGIAGRVPYKGTLQEVIYQLVGGLRSGMGYCGANTISDLHSAKFVRITNAGVLESHPHDISITSEAPNYSRPE
;
A
#
# COMPACT_ATOMS: atom_id res chain seq x y z
N MET A 1 -29.01 -18.03 -35.48
CA MET A 1 -27.75 -17.36 -35.01
C MET A 1 -26.60 -18.24 -35.44
N SER A 2 -25.52 -17.66 -35.96
CA SER A 2 -24.38 -18.45 -36.41
C SER A 2 -23.73 -19.19 -35.24
N SER A 3 -23.13 -20.36 -35.49
CA SER A 3 -22.37 -21.15 -34.52
C SER A 3 -21.30 -20.32 -33.77
N PHE A 4 -20.77 -19.28 -34.45
CA PHE A 4 -19.80 -18.35 -33.89
C PHE A 4 -20.29 -17.67 -32.58
N VAL A 5 -21.52 -17.16 -32.54
CA VAL A 5 -22.08 -16.48 -31.36
C VAL A 5 -22.30 -17.48 -30.23
N ALA A 6 -22.80 -18.68 -30.54
CA ALA A 6 -23.05 -19.72 -29.54
C ALA A 6 -21.76 -20.30 -28.92
N ASP A 7 -20.68 -20.40 -29.73
CA ASP A 7 -19.49 -21.13 -29.34
C ASP A 7 -18.36 -20.20 -28.79
N ARG A 8 -18.38 -18.90 -29.09
CA ARG A 8 -17.26 -18.00 -28.84
C ARG A 8 -17.60 -16.77 -28.01
N ILE A 9 -18.85 -16.37 -27.85
CA ILE A 9 -19.30 -15.33 -26.92
C ILE A 9 -19.79 -16.03 -25.66
N VAL A 10 -18.93 -16.11 -24.67
CA VAL A 10 -19.15 -16.91 -23.45
C VAL A 10 -20.01 -16.20 -22.40
N MET A 11 -20.06 -14.85 -22.43
CA MET A 11 -20.84 -14.05 -21.47
C MET A 11 -21.06 -12.62 -21.95
N ASP A 12 -22.03 -11.93 -21.34
CA ASP A 12 -22.17 -10.48 -21.36
C ASP A 12 -21.31 -9.89 -20.24
N GLY A 13 -20.29 -9.13 -20.61
CA GLY A 13 -19.40 -8.50 -19.62
C GLY A 13 -19.98 -7.21 -19.06
N LEU A 14 -19.94 -7.05 -17.73
CA LEU A 14 -20.46 -5.89 -17.01
C LEU A 14 -19.33 -5.09 -16.35
N THR A 15 -19.39 -3.77 -16.48
CA THR A 15 -18.57 -2.79 -15.74
C THR A 15 -19.31 -2.35 -14.45
N PHE A 16 -18.68 -1.50 -13.65
CA PHE A 16 -19.36 -0.93 -12.48
C PHE A 16 -20.52 0.01 -12.86
N ASP A 17 -20.50 0.59 -14.06
CA ASP A 17 -21.59 1.47 -14.53
C ASP A 17 -22.83 0.69 -14.99
N ASP A 18 -22.69 -0.57 -15.33
CA ASP A 18 -23.80 -1.38 -15.82
C ASP A 18 -24.75 -1.86 -14.72
N VAL A 19 -24.39 -1.62 -13.45
CA VAL A 19 -25.15 -2.14 -12.30
C VAL A 19 -25.25 -1.14 -11.16
N LEU A 20 -26.31 -1.32 -10.33
CA LEU A 20 -26.40 -0.76 -8.99
C LEU A 20 -26.63 -1.89 -7.98
N LEU A 21 -26.23 -1.67 -6.73
CA LEU A 21 -26.59 -2.55 -5.62
C LEU A 21 -28.05 -2.27 -5.22
N ILE A 22 -28.80 -3.33 -4.95
CA ILE A 22 -30.19 -3.23 -4.49
C ILE A 22 -30.17 -2.96 -2.99
N PRO A 23 -30.82 -1.89 -2.50
CA PRO A 23 -30.97 -1.66 -1.07
C PRO A 23 -31.70 -2.85 -0.40
N ALA A 24 -31.21 -3.23 0.78
CA ALA A 24 -31.80 -4.31 1.57
C ALA A 24 -32.28 -3.80 2.93
N TYR A 25 -33.07 -4.62 3.65
CA TYR A 25 -33.38 -4.34 5.04
C TYR A 25 -32.08 -4.23 5.84
N SER A 26 -31.95 -3.17 6.64
CA SER A 26 -30.72 -2.88 7.36
C SER A 26 -31.00 -2.50 8.82
N GLU A 27 -30.30 -3.16 9.72
CA GLU A 27 -30.19 -2.79 11.13
C GLU A 27 -28.79 -2.19 11.42
N VAL A 28 -28.00 -1.97 10.36
CA VAL A 28 -26.60 -1.54 10.43
C VAL A 28 -26.49 -0.03 10.22
N LEU A 29 -25.83 0.64 11.14
CA LEU A 29 -25.51 2.07 10.97
C LEU A 29 -24.15 2.21 10.27
N PRO A 30 -23.98 3.13 9.31
CA PRO A 30 -22.71 3.32 8.60
C PRO A 30 -21.48 3.47 9.53
N ARG A 31 -21.66 4.08 10.70
CA ARG A 31 -20.58 4.29 11.68
C ARG A 31 -20.14 3.03 12.42
N THR A 32 -20.97 1.96 12.43
CA THR A 32 -20.69 0.73 13.17
C THR A 32 -20.19 -0.43 12.31
N VAL A 33 -20.17 -0.27 10.98
CA VAL A 33 -19.68 -1.33 10.09
C VAL A 33 -18.18 -1.59 10.27
N GLU A 34 -17.79 -2.85 10.19
CA GLU A 34 -16.41 -3.30 10.25
C GLU A 34 -15.82 -3.38 8.83
N LEU A 35 -14.71 -2.66 8.61
CA LEU A 35 -14.03 -2.62 7.32
C LEU A 35 -12.82 -3.56 7.24
N LYS A 36 -12.57 -4.31 8.32
CA LYS A 36 -11.46 -5.26 8.36
C LYS A 36 -11.62 -6.31 7.25
N THR A 37 -10.52 -6.58 6.55
CA THR A 37 -10.49 -7.48 5.41
C THR A 37 -9.09 -8.04 5.19
N LYS A 38 -8.84 -8.71 4.06
CA LYS A 38 -7.56 -9.32 3.73
C LYS A 38 -6.90 -8.66 2.51
N PHE A 39 -5.58 -8.51 2.60
CA PHE A 39 -4.71 -8.24 1.46
C PHE A 39 -4.23 -9.54 0.81
N SER A 40 -3.81 -10.48 1.63
CA SER A 40 -3.35 -11.80 1.25
C SER A 40 -3.75 -12.83 2.30
N ARG A 41 -3.43 -14.09 2.11
CA ARG A 41 -3.80 -15.17 3.02
C ARG A 41 -3.47 -14.87 4.49
N ASN A 42 -2.31 -14.27 4.75
CA ASN A 42 -1.80 -14.04 6.11
C ASN A 42 -1.75 -12.56 6.51
N ILE A 43 -2.14 -11.63 5.63
CA ILE A 43 -2.11 -10.18 5.90
C ILE A 43 -3.52 -9.61 5.91
N ASP A 44 -3.93 -9.14 7.09
CA ASP A 44 -5.18 -8.40 7.29
C ASP A 44 -4.98 -6.90 7.04
N LEU A 45 -6.04 -6.24 6.58
CA LEU A 45 -6.16 -4.79 6.46
C LEU A 45 -7.29 -4.29 7.36
N ASN A 46 -7.17 -3.07 7.87
CA ASN A 46 -8.22 -2.41 8.65
C ASN A 46 -9.20 -1.61 7.77
N ILE A 47 -8.79 -1.28 6.52
CA ILE A 47 -9.64 -0.75 5.45
C ILE A 47 -9.28 -1.45 4.13
N PRO A 48 -10.23 -1.64 3.20
CA PRO A 48 -10.00 -2.45 2.00
C PRO A 48 -9.25 -1.71 0.86
N PHE A 49 -8.29 -0.85 1.18
CA PHE A 49 -7.60 -0.02 0.19
C PHE A 49 -6.12 -0.38 0.06
N VAL A 50 -5.71 -0.61 -1.19
CA VAL A 50 -4.32 -0.89 -1.60
C VAL A 50 -3.89 0.18 -2.60
N THR A 51 -2.74 0.85 -2.42
CA THR A 51 -2.24 1.80 -3.43
C THR A 51 -1.37 1.10 -4.47
N ALA A 52 -1.58 1.47 -5.74
CA ALA A 52 -1.03 0.75 -6.89
C ALA A 52 0.49 0.88 -7.04
N ALA A 53 1.14 -0.20 -7.51
CA ALA A 53 2.58 -0.27 -7.78
C ALA A 53 2.95 0.52 -9.05
N MET A 54 2.75 1.83 -9.02
CA MET A 54 2.99 2.74 -10.15
C MET A 54 3.93 3.86 -9.74
N ASP A 55 4.84 4.24 -10.64
CA ASP A 55 5.89 5.23 -10.38
C ASP A 55 5.41 6.68 -10.19
N THR A 56 4.12 6.93 -10.38
CA THR A 56 3.44 8.19 -10.05
C THR A 56 2.38 8.03 -8.95
N VAL A 57 2.36 6.88 -8.25
CA VAL A 57 1.36 6.59 -7.20
C VAL A 57 2.02 6.20 -5.87
N THR A 58 2.87 5.18 -5.83
CA THR A 58 3.31 4.60 -4.56
C THR A 58 4.83 4.50 -4.42
N GLU A 59 5.37 5.41 -3.65
CA GLU A 59 6.66 5.32 -2.98
C GLU A 59 6.47 5.36 -1.45
N SER A 60 7.55 5.53 -0.68
CA SER A 60 7.50 5.45 0.79
C SER A 60 6.50 6.42 1.42
N ALA A 61 6.38 7.66 0.93
CA ALA A 61 5.45 8.65 1.47
C ALA A 61 3.98 8.18 1.37
N MET A 62 3.56 7.72 0.20
CA MET A 62 2.23 7.17 -0.04
C MET A 62 2.01 5.87 0.76
N ALA A 63 3.02 4.97 0.78
CA ALA A 63 2.92 3.71 1.51
C ALA A 63 2.76 3.93 3.03
N ILE A 64 3.47 4.91 3.60
CA ILE A 64 3.31 5.32 5.00
C ILE A 64 1.90 5.87 5.24
N ALA A 65 1.44 6.77 4.38
CA ALA A 65 0.16 7.43 4.54
C ALA A 65 -1.00 6.44 4.50
N ILE A 66 -1.03 5.53 3.50
CA ILE A 66 -2.10 4.54 3.40
C ILE A 66 -2.05 3.50 4.53
N ALA A 67 -0.87 3.09 4.98
CA ALA A 67 -0.74 2.17 6.11
C ALA A 67 -1.24 2.80 7.42
N ARG A 68 -1.04 4.10 7.63
CA ARG A 68 -1.60 4.86 8.76
C ARG A 68 -3.12 4.89 8.77
N GLU A 69 -3.73 4.94 7.60
CA GLU A 69 -5.19 4.89 7.47
C GLU A 69 -5.75 3.46 7.59
N GLY A 70 -4.90 2.42 7.58
CA GLY A 70 -5.28 1.02 7.78
C GLY A 70 -5.26 0.16 6.52
N GLY A 71 -4.81 0.70 5.39
CA GLY A 71 -4.57 -0.03 4.14
C GLY A 71 -3.12 -0.46 3.98
N ILE A 72 -2.68 -0.71 2.74
CA ILE A 72 -1.30 -1.08 2.42
C ILE A 72 -0.86 -0.46 1.09
N GLY A 73 0.40 -0.01 1.01
CA GLY A 73 1.01 0.46 -0.23
C GLY A 73 1.87 -0.61 -0.89
N VAL A 74 1.85 -0.65 -2.23
CA VAL A 74 2.75 -1.49 -3.00
C VAL A 74 3.81 -0.61 -3.67
N ILE A 75 5.05 -0.64 -3.17
CA ILE A 75 6.17 0.12 -3.75
C ILE A 75 6.46 -0.40 -5.15
N HIS A 76 6.50 0.51 -6.13
CA HIS A 76 6.77 0.16 -7.53
C HIS A 76 8.21 -0.29 -7.76
N LYS A 77 8.43 -1.07 -8.83
CA LYS A 77 9.75 -1.60 -9.20
C LYS A 77 10.55 -0.75 -10.21
N ASN A 78 9.99 0.39 -10.65
CA ASN A 78 10.59 1.23 -11.69
C ASN A 78 11.76 2.07 -11.12
N MET A 79 12.67 1.40 -10.43
CA MET A 79 13.87 1.92 -9.77
C MET A 79 14.87 0.77 -9.55
N SER A 80 16.09 1.08 -9.11
CA SER A 80 17.08 0.05 -8.78
C SER A 80 16.62 -0.84 -7.61
N ILE A 81 17.26 -2.00 -7.44
CA ILE A 81 16.96 -2.93 -6.34
C ILE A 81 17.23 -2.24 -5.00
N GLU A 82 18.36 -1.55 -4.89
CA GLU A 82 18.80 -0.85 -3.68
C GLU A 82 17.83 0.26 -3.30
N GLU A 83 17.39 1.05 -4.30
CA GLU A 83 16.45 2.15 -4.06
C GLU A 83 15.09 1.62 -3.63
N GLN A 84 14.57 0.55 -4.25
CA GLN A 84 13.30 -0.03 -3.85
C GLN A 84 13.38 -0.62 -2.43
N ALA A 85 14.47 -1.29 -2.08
CA ALA A 85 14.71 -1.79 -0.73
C ALA A 85 14.83 -0.64 0.29
N ARG A 86 15.48 0.49 -0.09
CA ARG A 86 15.53 1.71 0.73
C ARG A 86 14.14 2.29 0.98
N GLN A 87 13.27 2.36 -0.02
CA GLN A 87 11.88 2.82 0.12
C GLN A 87 11.11 1.95 1.10
N VAL A 88 11.22 0.61 1.01
CA VAL A 88 10.64 -0.32 1.98
C VAL A 88 11.16 -0.07 3.39
N ALA A 89 12.47 0.07 3.55
CA ALA A 89 13.10 0.33 4.86
C ALA A 89 12.61 1.65 5.49
N ILE A 90 12.38 2.70 4.68
CA ILE A 90 11.80 3.97 5.16
C ILE A 90 10.40 3.73 5.74
N VAL A 91 9.54 2.95 5.08
CA VAL A 91 8.21 2.63 5.60
C VAL A 91 8.31 1.86 6.92
N LYS A 92 9.16 0.85 6.98
CA LYS A 92 9.34 0.02 8.19
C LYS A 92 9.90 0.80 9.37
N ARG A 93 10.60 1.91 9.13
CA ARG A 93 11.13 2.82 10.19
C ARG A 93 10.17 3.95 10.54
N ALA A 94 9.16 4.24 9.75
CA ALA A 94 8.29 5.43 9.92
C ALA A 94 7.46 5.40 11.20
N GLU A 95 7.03 4.22 11.64
CA GLU A 95 6.34 4.00 12.91
C GLU A 95 6.78 2.66 13.49
N ASN A 96 7.55 2.75 14.55
CA ASN A 96 7.88 1.62 15.38
C ASN A 96 7.31 1.88 16.78
N GLY A 97 6.57 0.94 17.33
CA GLY A 97 6.26 1.00 18.76
C GLY A 97 7.54 0.95 19.58
N MET A 98 8.57 0.28 19.06
CA MET A 98 9.95 0.25 19.53
C MET A 98 10.87 0.26 18.31
N ILE A 99 11.86 1.12 18.29
CA ILE A 99 12.93 1.13 17.31
C ILE A 99 13.84 -0.05 17.62
N TYR A 100 13.77 -1.11 16.83
CA TYR A 100 14.75 -2.22 16.91
C TYR A 100 16.05 -1.78 16.25
N ASP A 101 17.20 -2.13 16.84
CA ASP A 101 18.52 -1.74 16.35
C ASP A 101 18.62 -0.19 16.15
N PRO A 102 18.47 0.59 17.25
CA PRO A 102 18.54 2.04 17.17
C PRO A 102 19.96 2.50 16.80
N VAL A 103 20.05 3.71 16.20
CA VAL A 103 21.33 4.37 16.01
C VAL A 103 22.01 4.55 17.36
N THR A 104 23.21 4.04 17.50
CA THR A 104 24.02 4.10 18.72
C THR A 104 25.34 4.85 18.48
N ILE A 105 25.92 5.38 19.54
CA ILE A 105 27.27 5.92 19.53
C ILE A 105 28.13 5.17 20.55
N ARG A 106 29.38 4.97 20.24
CA ARG A 106 30.32 4.32 21.14
C ARG A 106 30.72 5.24 22.28
N ARG A 107 30.90 4.68 23.46
CA ARG A 107 31.53 5.44 24.55
C ARG A 107 32.93 5.87 24.12
N GLY A 108 33.37 7.04 24.58
CA GLY A 108 34.62 7.61 24.13
C GLY A 108 34.54 8.46 22.86
N SER A 109 33.42 8.45 22.14
CA SER A 109 33.15 9.36 21.03
C SER A 109 33.01 10.81 21.48
N THR A 110 33.10 11.74 20.53
CA THR A 110 33.01 13.18 20.84
C THR A 110 31.58 13.72 20.77
N VAL A 111 31.33 14.85 21.37
CA VAL A 111 30.08 15.63 21.24
C VAL A 111 29.82 16.00 19.77
N GLY A 112 30.87 16.33 18.99
CA GLY A 112 30.77 16.63 17.57
C GLY A 112 30.23 15.47 16.77
N GLU A 113 30.77 14.27 16.97
CA GLU A 113 30.28 13.04 16.33
C GLU A 113 28.81 12.76 16.69
N ALA A 114 28.40 12.97 17.93
CA ALA A 114 27.02 12.79 18.35
C ALA A 114 26.09 13.80 17.64
N LEU A 115 26.48 15.06 17.52
CA LEU A 115 25.71 16.10 16.82
C LEU A 115 25.58 15.80 15.31
N ASP A 116 26.66 15.35 14.68
CA ASP A 116 26.68 14.98 13.25
C ASP A 116 25.73 13.80 13.00
N MET A 117 25.78 12.76 13.83
CA MET A 117 24.86 11.62 13.75
C MET A 117 23.40 12.06 14.00
N MET A 118 23.14 12.93 14.97
CA MET A 118 21.79 13.45 15.21
C MET A 118 21.26 14.23 14.01
N ALA A 119 22.11 15.01 13.33
CA ALA A 119 21.75 15.75 12.14
C ALA A 119 21.53 14.83 10.94
N GLU A 120 22.41 13.88 10.70
CA GLU A 120 22.33 12.92 9.58
C GLU A 120 21.07 12.06 9.67
N TYR A 121 20.78 11.50 10.86
CA TYR A 121 19.64 10.61 11.07
C TYR A 121 18.35 11.32 11.49
N HIS A 122 18.38 12.66 11.62
CA HIS A 122 17.24 13.48 12.09
C HIS A 122 16.64 13.01 13.42
N ILE A 123 17.51 12.64 14.38
CA ILE A 123 17.14 12.13 15.69
C ILE A 123 17.57 13.08 16.82
N GLY A 124 16.82 13.11 17.91
CA GLY A 124 17.09 14.02 19.04
C GLY A 124 17.70 13.33 20.25
N GLY A 125 18.36 12.18 20.07
CA GLY A 125 19.10 11.49 21.12
C GLY A 125 19.48 10.08 20.72
N ILE A 126 20.64 9.65 21.20
CA ILE A 126 21.34 8.43 20.79
C ILE A 126 21.75 7.65 22.04
N PRO A 127 21.40 6.35 22.17
CA PRO A 127 21.97 5.49 23.20
C PRO A 127 23.49 5.37 23.02
N VAL A 128 24.21 5.41 24.14
CA VAL A 128 25.66 5.19 24.19
C VAL A 128 25.92 3.76 24.64
N VAL A 129 26.74 3.03 23.85
CA VAL A 129 27.05 1.62 24.10
C VAL A 129 28.57 1.40 24.20
N ASP A 130 28.97 0.34 24.87
CA ASP A 130 30.36 -0.16 24.86
C ASP A 130 30.62 -1.05 23.61
N ASP A 131 31.80 -1.69 23.55
CA ASP A 131 32.20 -2.52 22.44
C ASP A 131 31.39 -3.83 22.31
N ASP A 132 30.81 -4.29 23.41
CA ASP A 132 29.98 -5.48 23.50
C ASP A 132 28.47 -5.16 23.38
N ASN A 133 28.10 -3.92 23.00
CA ASN A 133 26.72 -3.44 22.87
C ASN A 133 25.95 -3.34 24.20
N HIS A 134 26.61 -3.29 25.35
CA HIS A 134 25.93 -2.98 26.59
C HIS A 134 25.57 -1.49 26.65
N LEU A 135 24.38 -1.19 27.10
CA LEU A 135 23.94 0.19 27.29
C LEU A 135 24.69 0.82 28.47
N VAL A 136 25.43 1.90 28.19
CA VAL A 136 26.19 2.66 29.24
C VAL A 136 25.64 4.04 29.52
N GLY A 137 24.81 4.58 28.62
CA GLY A 137 24.19 5.89 28.77
C GLY A 137 23.28 6.25 27.61
N ILE A 138 22.78 7.49 27.70
CA ILE A 138 22.04 8.12 26.59
C ILE A 138 22.45 9.59 26.48
N VAL A 139 22.69 10.09 25.29
CA VAL A 139 22.92 11.50 24.98
C VAL A 139 21.77 12.06 24.17
N THR A 140 21.25 13.22 24.54
CA THR A 140 20.09 13.85 23.93
C THR A 140 20.33 15.30 23.57
N ASN A 141 19.48 15.90 22.74
CA ASN A 141 19.52 17.33 22.43
C ASN A 141 19.48 18.22 23.71
N ARG A 142 18.92 17.73 24.81
CA ARG A 142 18.90 18.46 26.09
C ARG A 142 20.29 18.56 26.67
N ASP A 143 21.05 17.47 26.61
CA ASP A 143 22.40 17.37 27.15
C ASP A 143 23.40 18.20 26.32
N LEU A 144 23.19 18.26 24.99
CA LEU A 144 24.10 18.94 24.06
C LEU A 144 23.71 20.39 23.72
N ARG A 145 22.53 20.86 24.18
CA ARG A 145 21.98 22.17 23.78
C ARG A 145 22.89 23.36 24.03
N PHE A 146 23.66 23.32 25.09
CA PHE A 146 24.55 24.41 25.52
C PHE A 146 26.02 24.00 25.52
N GLU A 147 26.36 22.81 25.03
CA GLU A 147 27.74 22.35 24.94
C GLU A 147 28.40 22.98 23.71
N LEU A 148 29.44 23.77 23.95
CA LEU A 148 30.19 24.48 22.94
C LEU A 148 31.50 23.78 22.56
N ASN A 149 31.98 22.86 23.41
CA ASN A 149 33.17 22.09 23.14
C ASN A 149 32.83 20.77 22.45
N HIS A 150 32.93 20.77 21.14
CA HIS A 150 32.61 19.61 20.32
C HIS A 150 33.65 18.47 20.43
N ASP A 151 34.85 18.76 20.93
CA ASP A 151 35.90 17.75 21.18
C ASP A 151 35.72 17.04 22.51
N ARG A 152 34.77 17.48 23.33
CA ARG A 152 34.47 16.88 24.66
C ARG A 152 33.94 15.46 24.45
N ASN A 153 34.34 14.56 25.36
CA ASN A 153 33.90 13.17 25.36
C ASN A 153 32.40 13.07 25.70
N VAL A 154 31.66 12.24 24.95
CA VAL A 154 30.24 12.00 25.20
C VAL A 154 29.96 11.40 26.57
N ASP A 155 30.90 10.65 27.14
CA ASP A 155 30.82 10.05 28.47
C ASP A 155 30.69 11.08 29.59
N GLU A 156 31.15 12.31 29.35
CA GLU A 156 31.11 13.40 30.35
C GLU A 156 29.80 14.20 30.34
N VAL A 157 29.00 14.05 29.24
CA VAL A 157 27.76 14.81 29.04
C VAL A 157 26.52 13.95 28.98
N MET A 158 26.68 12.63 28.74
CA MET A 158 25.55 11.69 28.68
C MET A 158 24.89 11.48 30.03
N THR A 159 23.64 11.08 30.03
CA THR A 159 22.96 10.54 31.22
C THR A 159 23.36 9.09 31.37
N SER A 160 24.14 8.78 32.43
CA SER A 160 24.60 7.42 32.78
C SER A 160 24.13 7.01 34.18
N GLU A 161 24.01 7.95 35.11
CA GLU A 161 23.48 7.69 36.47
C GLU A 161 21.95 7.67 36.45
N ASN A 162 21.34 6.67 37.13
CA ASN A 162 19.89 6.48 37.19
C ASN A 162 19.26 6.34 35.81
N LEU A 163 19.96 5.69 34.87
CA LEU A 163 19.48 5.47 33.52
C LEU A 163 18.21 4.61 33.57
N VAL A 164 17.09 5.18 33.10
CA VAL A 164 15.80 4.49 33.06
C VAL A 164 15.75 3.62 31.80
N THR A 165 15.57 2.31 31.98
CA THR A 165 15.49 1.31 30.94
C THR A 165 14.23 0.45 31.09
N THR A 166 13.89 -0.34 30.06
CA THR A 166 12.85 -1.35 30.12
C THR A 166 13.25 -2.60 29.34
N HIS A 167 12.42 -3.64 29.34
CA HIS A 167 12.69 -4.92 28.70
C HIS A 167 11.79 -5.14 27.47
N ILE A 168 12.18 -6.06 26.57
CA ILE A 168 11.52 -6.38 25.29
C ILE A 168 10.01 -6.65 25.43
N LYS A 169 9.55 -7.15 26.58
CA LYS A 169 8.14 -7.50 26.80
C LYS A 169 7.26 -6.32 27.26
N THR A 170 7.82 -5.13 27.39
CA THR A 170 7.08 -3.95 27.83
C THR A 170 6.17 -3.46 26.72
N ASP A 171 4.86 -3.42 26.97
CA ASP A 171 3.92 -2.84 26.04
C ASP A 171 3.99 -1.31 25.99
N LEU A 172 3.43 -0.69 24.95
CA LEU A 172 3.48 0.76 24.77
C LEU A 172 2.76 1.56 25.88
N ALA A 173 1.75 0.98 26.54
CA ALA A 173 1.05 1.64 27.63
C ALA A 173 1.92 1.69 28.88
N ALA A 174 2.59 0.58 29.21
CA ALA A 174 3.57 0.53 30.30
C ALA A 174 4.77 1.45 30.01
N ALA A 175 5.28 1.45 28.76
CA ALA A 175 6.35 2.36 28.35
C ALA A 175 5.94 3.84 28.49
N ALA A 176 4.69 4.19 28.14
CA ALA A 176 4.15 5.54 28.31
C ALA A 176 4.16 5.98 29.77
N ASN A 177 3.77 5.10 30.69
CA ASN A 177 3.79 5.38 32.12
C ASN A 177 5.24 5.61 32.64
N ILE A 178 6.18 4.76 32.22
CA ILE A 178 7.60 4.91 32.57
C ILE A 178 8.15 6.26 32.08
N LEU A 179 7.89 6.63 30.82
CA LEU A 179 8.30 7.91 30.24
C LEU A 179 7.70 9.10 31.02
N GLN A 180 6.41 9.01 31.37
CA GLN A 180 5.70 10.06 32.09
C GLN A 180 6.20 10.23 33.52
N GLU A 181 6.33 9.13 34.27
CA GLU A 181 6.79 9.14 35.66
C GLU A 181 8.21 9.70 35.81
N ASN A 182 9.10 9.33 34.89
CA ASN A 182 10.49 9.76 34.88
C ASN A 182 10.73 11.05 34.08
N LYS A 183 9.70 11.63 33.44
CA LYS A 183 9.78 12.88 32.65
C LYS A 183 10.85 12.81 31.55
N ILE A 184 10.98 11.65 30.90
CA ILE A 184 11.90 11.39 29.78
C ILE A 184 11.14 11.19 28.48
N GLU A 185 11.81 11.43 27.35
CA GLU A 185 11.22 11.29 26.01
C GLU A 185 11.68 10.01 25.28
N LYS A 186 12.70 9.35 25.81
CA LYS A 186 13.35 8.17 25.23
C LYS A 186 13.60 7.14 26.31
N LEU A 187 13.21 5.91 26.01
CA LEU A 187 13.31 4.77 26.91
C LEU A 187 14.10 3.66 26.22
N PRO A 188 15.37 3.46 26.53
CA PRO A 188 16.15 2.33 26.03
C PRO A 188 15.54 1.00 26.49
N VAL A 189 15.52 0.03 25.58
CA VAL A 189 15.06 -1.33 25.84
C VAL A 189 16.27 -2.26 25.84
N VAL A 190 16.46 -3.01 26.91
CA VAL A 190 17.59 -3.91 27.09
C VAL A 190 17.14 -5.35 27.32
N ASP A 191 18.03 -6.29 27.07
CA ASP A 191 17.85 -7.70 27.43
C ASP A 191 18.28 -7.96 28.91
N SER A 192 18.31 -9.24 29.29
CA SER A 192 18.69 -9.64 30.65
C SER A 192 20.16 -9.41 30.99
N GLU A 193 21.02 -9.23 29.99
CA GLU A 193 22.45 -9.02 30.06
C GLU A 193 22.83 -7.54 29.86
N ASN A 194 21.82 -6.65 29.77
CA ASN A 194 21.95 -5.21 29.54
C ASN A 194 22.44 -4.83 28.13
N HIS A 195 22.34 -5.73 27.14
CA HIS A 195 22.56 -5.32 25.75
C HIS A 195 21.39 -4.48 25.23
N LEU A 196 21.71 -3.43 24.50
CA LEU A 196 20.68 -2.59 23.89
C LEU A 196 20.01 -3.36 22.75
N VAL A 197 18.68 -3.55 22.87
CA VAL A 197 17.86 -4.24 21.86
C VAL A 197 16.84 -3.32 21.20
N GLY A 198 16.62 -2.12 21.74
CA GLY A 198 15.68 -1.18 21.17
C GLY A 198 15.62 0.15 21.88
N LEU A 199 14.81 1.05 21.32
CA LEU A 199 14.52 2.38 21.87
C LEU A 199 13.04 2.71 21.66
N ILE A 200 12.32 3.05 22.71
CA ILE A 200 10.95 3.57 22.64
C ILE A 200 11.00 5.08 22.84
N THR A 201 10.31 5.85 22.00
CA THR A 201 10.23 7.30 22.16
C THR A 201 8.80 7.77 22.44
N TYR A 202 8.66 8.92 23.09
CA TYR A 202 7.35 9.57 23.30
C TYR A 202 6.61 9.81 21.98
N LYS A 203 7.34 10.16 20.91
CA LYS A 203 6.76 10.35 19.57
C LYS A 203 6.11 9.08 19.02
N ASP A 204 6.70 7.91 19.25
CA ASP A 204 6.17 6.63 18.79
C ASP A 204 4.87 6.28 19.50
N ILE A 205 4.80 6.54 20.80
CA ILE A 205 3.59 6.35 21.61
C ILE A 205 2.47 7.29 21.17
N THR A 206 2.78 8.57 20.92
CA THR A 206 1.78 9.56 20.48
C THR A 206 1.23 9.17 19.10
N LYS A 207 2.11 8.85 18.14
CA LYS A 207 1.69 8.39 16.82
C LYS A 207 0.81 7.14 16.87
N ALA A 208 1.12 6.19 17.75
CA ALA A 208 0.30 4.99 17.92
C ALA A 208 -1.11 5.29 18.45
N LYS A 209 -1.25 6.31 19.32
CA LYS A 209 -2.56 6.78 19.82
C LYS A 209 -3.35 7.55 18.74
N ASP A 210 -2.67 8.35 17.92
CA ASP A 210 -3.30 9.18 16.89
C ASP A 210 -3.83 8.36 15.72
N LYS A 211 -3.26 7.19 15.43
CA LYS A 211 -3.62 6.33 14.30
C LYS A 211 -3.89 4.88 14.76
N PRO A 212 -4.96 4.63 15.53
CA PRO A 212 -5.27 3.30 16.07
C PRO A 212 -5.62 2.28 14.98
N MET A 213 -6.06 2.73 13.80
CA MET A 213 -6.41 1.89 12.66
C MET A 213 -5.23 1.56 11.76
N ALA A 214 -4.02 2.04 12.06
CA ALA A 214 -2.85 1.80 11.23
C ALA A 214 -2.61 0.29 11.01
N CYS A 215 -2.31 -0.08 9.75
CA CYS A 215 -1.99 -1.45 9.36
C CYS A 215 -0.55 -1.76 9.76
N LYS A 216 -0.38 -2.57 10.81
CA LYS A 216 0.93 -2.87 11.43
C LYS A 216 1.20 -4.36 11.45
N ASP A 217 2.48 -4.70 11.43
CA ASP A 217 2.97 -6.06 11.66
C ASP A 217 3.03 -6.38 13.18
N ASP A 218 3.41 -7.62 13.52
CA ASP A 218 3.47 -8.09 14.90
C ASP A 218 4.55 -7.37 15.74
N LYS A 219 5.46 -6.62 15.09
CA LYS A 219 6.47 -5.76 15.72
C LYS A 219 6.01 -4.30 15.83
N GLY A 220 4.75 -4.00 15.50
CA GLY A 220 4.18 -2.65 15.54
C GLY A 220 4.66 -1.72 14.42
N ARG A 221 5.34 -2.23 13.38
CA ARG A 221 5.81 -1.46 12.23
C ARG A 221 4.74 -1.43 11.15
N LEU A 222 4.66 -0.33 10.40
CA LEU A 222 3.75 -0.21 9.27
C LEU A 222 3.98 -1.33 8.25
N ARG A 223 2.89 -1.91 7.74
CA ARG A 223 2.96 -2.91 6.68
C ARG A 223 3.18 -2.25 5.31
N VAL A 224 3.97 -2.91 4.48
CA VAL A 224 4.28 -2.49 3.12
C VAL A 224 4.51 -3.70 2.22
N ALA A 225 3.96 -3.66 1.02
CA ALA A 225 4.24 -4.62 -0.03
C ALA A 225 5.16 -3.99 -1.11
N ALA A 226 5.80 -4.82 -1.91
CA ALA A 226 6.66 -4.35 -2.98
C ALA A 226 6.45 -5.15 -4.27
N GLY A 227 6.39 -4.43 -5.40
CA GLY A 227 6.20 -5.00 -6.72
C GLY A 227 7.49 -5.55 -7.31
N VAL A 228 7.39 -6.69 -7.99
CA VAL A 228 8.47 -7.27 -8.79
C VAL A 228 7.93 -7.71 -10.16
N GLY A 229 8.83 -7.91 -11.12
CA GLY A 229 8.49 -8.47 -12.44
C GLY A 229 8.82 -9.95 -12.54
N VAL A 230 9.00 -10.43 -13.79
CA VAL A 230 9.41 -11.80 -14.13
C VAL A 230 10.70 -11.80 -14.94
N THR A 231 11.67 -11.05 -14.47
CA THR A 231 12.99 -10.87 -15.06
C THR A 231 14.03 -11.81 -14.41
N ALA A 232 15.25 -11.84 -14.94
CA ALA A 232 16.32 -12.69 -14.41
C ALA A 232 16.71 -12.29 -12.97
N ASP A 233 16.65 -11.00 -12.63
CA ASP A 233 17.01 -10.42 -11.34
C ASP A 233 15.86 -10.43 -10.30
N THR A 234 14.72 -11.07 -10.63
CA THR A 234 13.54 -11.06 -9.75
C THR A 234 13.84 -11.63 -8.36
N LEU A 235 14.56 -12.74 -8.24
CA LEU A 235 14.86 -13.34 -6.94
C LEU A 235 15.83 -12.50 -6.13
N ASP A 236 16.83 -11.88 -6.74
CA ASP A 236 17.78 -10.97 -6.08
C ASP A 236 17.04 -9.76 -5.54
N ARG A 237 16.12 -9.19 -6.33
CA ARG A 237 15.23 -8.10 -5.92
C ARG A 237 14.34 -8.52 -4.75
N MET A 238 13.71 -9.69 -4.82
CA MET A 238 12.90 -10.22 -3.72
C MET A 238 13.72 -10.37 -2.45
N GLN A 239 14.95 -10.92 -2.54
CA GLN A 239 15.83 -11.08 -1.38
C GLN A 239 16.14 -9.73 -0.71
N ALA A 240 16.46 -8.70 -1.50
CA ALA A 240 16.72 -7.35 -0.99
C ALA A 240 15.48 -6.73 -0.31
N LEU A 241 14.30 -6.91 -0.91
CA LEU A 241 13.03 -6.41 -0.37
C LEU A 241 12.63 -7.12 0.93
N VAL A 242 12.79 -8.43 1.00
CA VAL A 242 12.54 -9.23 2.21
C VAL A 242 13.50 -8.83 3.32
N ASN A 243 14.79 -8.65 3.01
CA ASN A 243 15.79 -8.17 3.97
C ASN A 243 15.47 -6.76 4.48
N ALA A 244 14.90 -5.89 3.64
CA ALA A 244 14.42 -4.56 4.03
C ALA A 244 13.12 -4.60 4.86
N GLY A 245 12.46 -5.77 4.95
CA GLY A 245 11.28 -6.02 5.77
C GLY A 245 9.95 -5.90 5.04
N ALA A 246 9.89 -6.03 3.71
CA ALA A 246 8.62 -6.11 2.98
C ALA A 246 7.74 -7.23 3.54
N ASP A 247 6.47 -6.94 3.80
CA ASP A 247 5.52 -7.90 4.37
C ASP A 247 4.95 -8.85 3.32
N ALA A 248 4.87 -8.40 2.06
CA ALA A 248 4.46 -9.20 0.91
C ALA A 248 5.15 -8.75 -0.37
N ILE A 249 5.26 -9.67 -1.31
CA ILE A 249 5.76 -9.41 -2.67
C ILE A 249 4.59 -9.51 -3.66
N VAL A 250 4.55 -8.58 -4.61
CA VAL A 250 3.54 -8.56 -5.68
C VAL A 250 4.22 -8.84 -7.01
N ILE A 251 4.02 -10.01 -7.58
CA ILE A 251 4.42 -10.31 -8.96
C ILE A 251 3.42 -9.61 -9.87
N ASP A 252 3.81 -8.47 -10.42
CA ASP A 252 2.94 -7.52 -11.11
C ASP A 252 3.23 -7.50 -12.61
N THR A 253 2.34 -8.11 -13.40
CA THR A 253 2.48 -8.28 -14.86
C THR A 253 1.21 -7.84 -15.59
N ALA A 254 1.33 -7.55 -16.89
CA ALA A 254 0.17 -7.25 -17.74
C ALA A 254 -0.74 -8.48 -17.95
N HIS A 255 -0.17 -9.70 -17.86
CA HIS A 255 -0.89 -10.95 -18.06
C HIS A 255 -0.34 -12.05 -17.13
N GLY A 256 -0.98 -12.24 -15.97
CA GLY A 256 -0.58 -13.21 -14.96
C GLY A 256 -0.80 -14.68 -15.37
N HIS A 257 -1.72 -14.95 -16.27
CA HIS A 257 -2.01 -16.28 -16.77
C HIS A 257 -1.02 -16.69 -17.88
N SER A 258 0.25 -16.67 -17.59
CA SER A 258 1.30 -17.05 -18.51
C SER A 258 2.30 -18.01 -17.87
N LYS A 259 2.91 -18.89 -18.68
CA LYS A 259 3.88 -19.89 -18.25
C LYS A 259 5.01 -19.26 -17.40
N TYR A 260 5.59 -18.17 -17.89
CA TYR A 260 6.72 -17.53 -17.20
C TYR A 260 6.35 -16.93 -15.83
N VAL A 261 5.12 -16.44 -15.67
CA VAL A 261 4.63 -15.93 -14.38
C VAL A 261 4.43 -17.07 -13.40
N ILE A 262 3.85 -18.19 -13.85
CA ILE A 262 3.61 -19.38 -13.02
C ILE A 262 4.95 -20.00 -12.58
N GLU A 263 5.91 -20.17 -13.51
CA GLU A 263 7.25 -20.67 -13.19
C GLU A 263 7.94 -19.78 -12.17
N LYS A 264 7.86 -18.45 -12.33
CA LYS A 264 8.44 -17.48 -11.38
C LYS A 264 7.75 -17.53 -10.02
N LEU A 265 6.43 -17.69 -9.96
CA LEU A 265 5.69 -17.87 -8.71
C LEU A 265 6.17 -19.13 -7.95
N VAL A 266 6.28 -20.27 -8.64
CA VAL A 266 6.75 -21.53 -8.03
C VAL A 266 8.18 -21.39 -7.49
N GLU A 267 9.07 -20.76 -8.27
CA GLU A 267 10.45 -20.48 -7.87
C GLU A 267 10.49 -19.55 -6.64
N ALA A 268 9.70 -18.49 -6.65
CA ALA A 268 9.59 -17.53 -5.56
C ALA A 268 9.06 -18.18 -4.27
N LYS A 269 7.99 -18.97 -4.34
CA LYS A 269 7.44 -19.67 -3.16
C LYS A 269 8.42 -20.70 -2.59
N LYS A 270 9.21 -21.33 -3.43
CA LYS A 270 10.26 -22.25 -2.98
C LYS A 270 11.38 -21.51 -2.24
N SER A 271 11.79 -20.33 -2.73
CA SER A 271 12.88 -19.53 -2.15
C SER A 271 12.44 -18.75 -0.91
N PHE A 272 11.17 -18.32 -0.86
CA PHE A 272 10.61 -17.49 0.20
C PHE A 272 9.29 -18.07 0.74
N PRO A 273 9.31 -19.25 1.40
CA PRO A 273 8.08 -19.95 1.81
C PRO A 273 7.22 -19.20 2.84
N ASN A 274 7.83 -18.31 3.61
CA ASN A 274 7.18 -17.54 4.68
C ASN A 274 6.74 -16.13 4.23
N VAL A 275 6.91 -15.77 2.95
CA VAL A 275 6.51 -14.48 2.42
C VAL A 275 5.24 -14.66 1.60
N ASP A 276 4.24 -13.82 1.84
CA ASP A 276 3.03 -13.81 1.03
C ASP A 276 3.33 -13.26 -0.37
N ILE A 277 2.92 -14.01 -1.39
CA ILE A 277 3.10 -13.64 -2.78
C ILE A 277 1.73 -13.40 -3.43
N VAL A 278 1.49 -12.14 -3.79
CA VAL A 278 0.34 -11.70 -4.59
C VAL A 278 0.71 -11.78 -6.07
N VAL A 279 -0.16 -12.32 -6.90
CA VAL A 279 0.14 -12.45 -8.34
C VAL A 279 -0.97 -11.84 -9.20
N GLY A 280 -0.60 -11.15 -10.24
CA GLY A 280 -1.53 -10.58 -11.22
C GLY A 280 -0.82 -9.99 -12.45
N ASN A 281 -1.63 -9.44 -13.40
CA ASN A 281 -3.09 -9.35 -13.34
C ASN A 281 -3.74 -10.50 -14.13
N VAL A 282 -4.87 -10.90 -13.64
CA VAL A 282 -5.74 -11.87 -14.34
C VAL A 282 -7.15 -11.31 -14.51
N ALA A 283 -7.97 -11.96 -15.34
CA ALA A 283 -9.35 -11.55 -15.57
C ALA A 283 -10.35 -12.72 -15.49
N THR A 284 -9.89 -13.96 -15.30
CA THR A 284 -10.73 -15.16 -15.31
C THR A 284 -10.48 -16.05 -14.10
N GLY A 285 -11.53 -16.76 -13.69
CA GLY A 285 -11.47 -17.73 -12.59
C GLY A 285 -10.48 -18.88 -12.86
N ALA A 286 -10.41 -19.35 -14.12
CA ALA A 286 -9.44 -20.38 -14.53
C ALA A 286 -8.00 -19.93 -14.30
N ALA A 287 -7.68 -18.66 -14.62
CA ALA A 287 -6.35 -18.10 -14.38
C ALA A 287 -6.07 -17.98 -12.89
N ALA A 288 -7.03 -17.49 -12.12
CA ALA A 288 -6.90 -17.34 -10.68
C ALA A 288 -6.67 -18.68 -9.97
N LYS A 289 -7.46 -19.69 -10.34
CA LYS A 289 -7.30 -21.03 -9.80
C LYS A 289 -5.91 -21.60 -10.09
N MET A 290 -5.40 -21.45 -11.31
CA MET A 290 -4.05 -21.89 -11.69
C MET A 290 -2.97 -21.22 -10.85
N LEU A 291 -3.09 -19.91 -10.55
CA LEU A 291 -2.14 -19.20 -9.70
C LEU A 291 -2.20 -19.72 -8.25
N VAL A 292 -3.40 -19.93 -7.71
CA VAL A 292 -3.59 -20.46 -6.34
C VAL A 292 -3.08 -21.89 -6.20
N ASP A 293 -3.34 -22.75 -7.18
CA ASP A 293 -2.84 -24.14 -7.21
C ASP A 293 -1.29 -24.18 -7.27
N ASN A 294 -0.63 -23.10 -7.71
CA ASN A 294 0.83 -22.92 -7.73
C ASN A 294 1.38 -22.05 -6.59
N GLY A 295 0.57 -21.77 -5.56
CA GLY A 295 1.01 -21.18 -4.30
C GLY A 295 0.85 -19.67 -4.16
N ALA A 296 0.03 -19.00 -4.98
CA ALA A 296 -0.31 -17.60 -4.77
C ALA A 296 -1.12 -17.42 -3.45
N ASP A 297 -0.77 -16.40 -2.66
CA ASP A 297 -1.43 -16.06 -1.41
C ASP A 297 -2.53 -14.99 -1.58
N ALA A 298 -2.55 -14.33 -2.72
CA ALA A 298 -3.65 -13.50 -3.22
C ALA A 298 -3.57 -13.36 -4.74
N VAL A 299 -4.69 -13.04 -5.38
CA VAL A 299 -4.77 -12.83 -6.83
C VAL A 299 -5.23 -11.41 -7.10
N LYS A 300 -4.52 -10.71 -8.01
CA LYS A 300 -4.85 -9.35 -8.42
C LYS A 300 -5.57 -9.38 -9.77
N VAL A 301 -6.78 -8.79 -9.81
CA VAL A 301 -7.76 -8.92 -10.90
C VAL A 301 -7.95 -7.61 -11.62
N GLY A 302 -7.71 -7.61 -12.94
CA GLY A 302 -7.96 -6.45 -13.79
C GLY A 302 -7.07 -6.42 -15.02
N ILE A 303 -7.66 -6.67 -16.20
CA ILE A 303 -6.99 -6.54 -17.51
C ILE A 303 -7.65 -5.39 -18.26
N GLY A 304 -6.94 -4.26 -18.33
CA GLY A 304 -7.32 -3.06 -19.07
C GLY A 304 -8.39 -2.14 -18.46
N PRO A 305 -8.80 -2.21 -17.15
CA PRO A 305 -9.81 -1.31 -16.62
C PRO A 305 -9.25 0.04 -16.16
N GLY A 306 -7.93 0.19 -16.01
CA GLY A 306 -7.30 1.41 -15.51
C GLY A 306 -7.54 2.63 -16.41
N SER A 307 -7.69 3.82 -15.81
CA SER A 307 -8.00 5.08 -16.51
C SER A 307 -6.95 5.52 -17.55
N ILE A 308 -5.72 5.03 -17.41
CA ILE A 308 -4.57 5.33 -18.28
C ILE A 308 -4.10 4.12 -19.07
N CYS A 309 -4.87 3.01 -19.01
CA CYS A 309 -4.56 1.76 -19.72
C CYS A 309 -5.19 1.77 -21.11
N THR A 310 -4.41 1.43 -22.13
CA THR A 310 -4.89 1.30 -23.52
C THR A 310 -4.82 -0.13 -24.04
N THR A 311 -4.53 -1.13 -23.20
CA THR A 311 -4.46 -2.55 -23.59
C THR A 311 -5.67 -3.02 -24.36
N ARG A 312 -6.90 -2.65 -23.95
CA ARG A 312 -8.13 -3.03 -24.63
C ARG A 312 -8.26 -2.44 -26.01
N VAL A 313 -7.68 -1.26 -26.25
CA VAL A 313 -7.71 -0.56 -27.54
C VAL A 313 -6.57 -1.05 -28.44
N VAL A 314 -5.37 -1.19 -27.89
CA VAL A 314 -4.15 -1.54 -28.64
C VAL A 314 -4.09 -3.04 -28.94
N ALA A 315 -4.35 -3.87 -27.93
CA ALA A 315 -4.26 -5.33 -28.06
C ALA A 315 -5.62 -6.01 -28.30
N GLY A 316 -6.74 -5.31 -28.10
CA GLY A 316 -8.10 -5.86 -28.23
C GLY A 316 -8.45 -6.88 -27.14
N VAL A 317 -7.71 -6.91 -26.02
CA VAL A 317 -7.85 -7.89 -24.95
C VAL A 317 -8.23 -7.22 -23.64
N GLY A 318 -9.14 -7.84 -22.90
CA GLY A 318 -9.58 -7.40 -21.59
C GLY A 318 -10.91 -8.01 -21.18
N MET A 319 -11.35 -7.74 -19.98
CA MET A 319 -12.64 -8.15 -19.45
C MET A 319 -13.26 -6.99 -18.65
N PRO A 320 -14.55 -6.68 -18.78
CA PRO A 320 -15.23 -5.74 -17.92
C PRO A 320 -15.05 -6.09 -16.45
N GLN A 321 -14.72 -5.08 -15.62
CA GLN A 321 -14.11 -5.32 -14.31
C GLN A 321 -15.04 -6.01 -13.32
N LEU A 322 -16.34 -5.66 -13.30
CA LEU A 322 -17.29 -6.32 -12.41
C LEU A 322 -17.36 -7.83 -12.69
N SER A 323 -17.48 -8.19 -13.98
CA SER A 323 -17.52 -9.59 -14.40
C SER A 323 -16.22 -10.32 -14.10
N ALA A 324 -15.05 -9.67 -14.27
CA ALA A 324 -13.76 -10.27 -13.93
C ALA A 324 -13.64 -10.57 -12.43
N VAL A 325 -14.04 -9.61 -11.58
CA VAL A 325 -14.02 -9.79 -10.12
C VAL A 325 -14.94 -10.94 -9.71
N TYR A 326 -16.17 -10.98 -10.25
CA TYR A 326 -17.14 -12.01 -9.91
C TYR A 326 -16.71 -13.42 -10.36
N ASP A 327 -16.17 -13.55 -11.58
CA ASP A 327 -15.69 -14.83 -12.12
C ASP A 327 -14.53 -15.39 -11.28
N VAL A 328 -13.57 -14.52 -10.91
CA VAL A 328 -12.45 -14.90 -10.05
C VAL A 328 -12.93 -15.23 -8.63
N ALA A 329 -13.83 -14.42 -8.05
CA ALA A 329 -14.37 -14.67 -6.71
C ALA A 329 -15.07 -16.04 -6.64
N SER A 330 -15.89 -16.36 -7.63
CA SER A 330 -16.60 -17.66 -7.73
C SER A 330 -15.62 -18.82 -7.83
N ALA A 331 -14.53 -18.69 -8.59
CA ALA A 331 -13.52 -19.73 -8.75
C ALA A 331 -12.63 -19.94 -7.50
N LEU A 332 -12.49 -18.90 -6.68
CA LEU A 332 -11.70 -18.94 -5.44
C LEU A 332 -12.52 -19.25 -4.18
N GLU A 333 -13.83 -19.44 -4.31
CA GLU A 333 -14.69 -19.78 -3.18
C GLU A 333 -14.16 -21.03 -2.45
N GLY A 334 -14.07 -20.95 -1.12
CA GLY A 334 -13.59 -22.05 -0.26
C GLY A 334 -12.07 -22.25 -0.24
N THR A 335 -11.27 -21.54 -1.06
CA THR A 335 -9.80 -21.66 -1.07
C THR A 335 -9.11 -20.90 0.07
N GLY A 336 -9.79 -19.92 0.66
CA GLY A 336 -9.24 -19.00 1.65
C GLY A 336 -8.21 -18.01 1.08
N VAL A 337 -8.09 -17.92 -0.24
CA VAL A 337 -7.21 -16.96 -0.94
C VAL A 337 -8.02 -15.74 -1.36
N PRO A 338 -7.69 -14.53 -0.88
CA PRO A 338 -8.41 -13.32 -1.25
C PRO A 338 -8.04 -12.85 -2.65
N LEU A 339 -8.95 -12.07 -3.25
CA LEU A 339 -8.69 -11.33 -4.47
C LEU A 339 -8.65 -9.81 -4.22
N ILE A 340 -7.84 -9.11 -5.00
CA ILE A 340 -7.69 -7.65 -5.03
C ILE A 340 -8.26 -7.16 -6.36
N ALA A 341 -9.33 -6.35 -6.32
CA ALA A 341 -9.90 -5.75 -7.53
C ALA A 341 -9.07 -4.51 -7.93
N ASP A 342 -8.35 -4.61 -9.06
CA ASP A 342 -7.39 -3.61 -9.51
C ASP A 342 -7.90 -2.85 -10.73
N GLY A 343 -8.21 -1.56 -10.54
CA GLY A 343 -8.59 -0.63 -11.60
C GLY A 343 -10.10 -0.54 -11.89
N GLY A 344 -10.46 0.44 -12.72
CA GLY A 344 -11.85 0.74 -13.09
C GLY A 344 -12.64 1.53 -12.06
N LEU A 345 -12.04 1.90 -10.94
CA LEU A 345 -12.67 2.60 -9.83
C LEU A 345 -12.55 4.12 -9.99
N ARG A 346 -13.67 4.82 -10.00
CA ARG A 346 -13.74 6.30 -10.13
C ARG A 346 -14.38 6.96 -8.92
N TYR A 347 -15.30 6.26 -8.26
CA TYR A 347 -16.06 6.73 -7.12
C TYR A 347 -16.05 5.69 -5.99
N SER A 348 -16.42 6.12 -4.79
CA SER A 348 -16.61 5.20 -3.65
C SER A 348 -17.67 4.14 -3.91
N GLY A 349 -18.71 4.46 -4.71
CA GLY A 349 -19.73 3.49 -5.13
C GLY A 349 -19.16 2.33 -5.95
N ASP A 350 -18.12 2.57 -6.77
CA ASP A 350 -17.45 1.50 -7.51
C ASP A 350 -16.68 0.57 -6.56
N VAL A 351 -16.10 1.12 -5.49
CA VAL A 351 -15.46 0.32 -4.41
C VAL A 351 -16.48 -0.61 -3.76
N VAL A 352 -17.67 -0.09 -3.41
CA VAL A 352 -18.74 -0.92 -2.83
C VAL A 352 -19.14 -2.05 -3.77
N LYS A 353 -19.31 -1.76 -5.06
CA LYS A 353 -19.65 -2.76 -6.10
C LYS A 353 -18.55 -3.81 -6.28
N ALA A 354 -17.28 -3.40 -6.29
CA ALA A 354 -16.15 -4.32 -6.41
C ALA A 354 -16.06 -5.30 -5.23
N LEU A 355 -16.26 -4.79 -4.00
CA LEU A 355 -16.30 -5.61 -2.80
C LEU A 355 -17.53 -6.53 -2.80
N ALA A 356 -18.71 -6.01 -3.15
CA ALA A 356 -19.94 -6.81 -3.25
C ALA A 356 -19.84 -7.94 -4.29
N ALA A 357 -19.04 -7.76 -5.35
CA ALA A 357 -18.78 -8.80 -6.36
C ALA A 357 -17.80 -9.89 -5.88
N GLY A 358 -17.33 -9.82 -4.64
CA GLY A 358 -16.44 -10.80 -4.02
C GLY A 358 -14.99 -10.34 -3.82
N GLY A 359 -14.69 -9.05 -4.08
CA GLY A 359 -13.40 -8.45 -3.74
C GLY A 359 -13.18 -8.41 -2.23
N TYR A 360 -11.97 -8.73 -1.77
CA TYR A 360 -11.57 -8.52 -0.38
C TYR A 360 -10.97 -7.12 -0.19
N SER A 361 -10.23 -6.66 -1.17
CA SER A 361 -9.67 -5.31 -1.20
C SER A 361 -9.67 -4.76 -2.63
N VAL A 362 -9.44 -3.47 -2.75
CA VAL A 362 -9.38 -2.77 -4.03
C VAL A 362 -8.03 -2.08 -4.19
N MET A 363 -7.43 -2.17 -5.38
CA MET A 363 -6.23 -1.41 -5.71
C MET A 363 -6.61 -0.13 -6.42
N ILE A 364 -6.12 1.00 -5.90
CA ILE A 364 -6.44 2.34 -6.37
C ILE A 364 -5.19 3.04 -6.90
N GLY A 365 -5.30 3.62 -8.09
CA GLY A 365 -4.26 4.41 -8.75
C GLY A 365 -4.73 5.86 -8.93
N SER A 366 -5.59 6.13 -9.92
CA SER A 366 -6.08 7.47 -10.27
C SER A 366 -6.79 8.19 -9.12
N LEU A 367 -7.46 7.46 -8.24
CA LEU A 367 -8.16 8.03 -7.09
C LEU A 367 -7.19 8.74 -6.13
N VAL A 368 -5.95 8.27 -6.02
CA VAL A 368 -4.94 8.80 -5.09
C VAL A 368 -3.72 9.42 -5.78
N ALA A 369 -3.60 9.31 -7.10
CA ALA A 369 -2.46 9.90 -7.84
C ALA A 369 -2.39 11.44 -7.72
N GLY A 370 -3.50 12.11 -7.41
CA GLY A 370 -3.58 13.56 -7.20
C GLY A 370 -3.24 14.02 -5.78
N THR A 371 -2.91 13.11 -4.87
CA THR A 371 -2.63 13.47 -3.46
C THR A 371 -1.20 13.98 -3.26
N GLU A 372 -0.98 14.66 -2.14
CA GLU A 372 0.33 15.22 -1.81
C GLU A 372 1.41 14.15 -1.72
N GLU A 373 1.08 12.98 -1.18
CA GLU A 373 1.98 11.87 -0.91
C GLU A 373 2.36 11.05 -2.15
N SER A 374 1.66 11.25 -3.29
CA SER A 374 2.03 10.59 -4.54
C SER A 374 3.34 11.18 -5.10
N PRO A 375 4.23 10.36 -5.70
CA PRO A 375 5.53 10.82 -6.19
C PRO A 375 5.46 11.61 -7.49
N GLY A 376 4.32 11.64 -8.18
CA GLY A 376 4.14 12.39 -9.42
C GLY A 376 4.40 13.89 -9.24
N ASP A 377 5.03 14.54 -10.25
CA ASP A 377 5.36 15.95 -10.22
C ASP A 377 4.12 16.84 -10.09
N THR A 378 4.25 17.92 -9.32
CA THR A 378 3.22 18.96 -9.24
C THR A 378 3.29 19.88 -10.44
N ILE A 379 2.19 19.99 -11.18
CA ILE A 379 2.06 20.79 -12.40
C ILE A 379 1.08 21.92 -12.15
N ILE A 380 1.46 23.16 -12.48
CA ILE A 380 0.55 24.31 -12.51
C ILE A 380 0.03 24.48 -13.94
N PHE A 381 -1.27 24.38 -14.14
CA PHE A 381 -1.89 24.56 -15.44
C PHE A 381 -3.20 25.35 -15.27
N ASN A 382 -3.35 26.43 -16.05
CA ASN A 382 -4.49 27.35 -15.98
C ASN A 382 -4.81 27.83 -14.54
N GLY A 383 -3.77 28.12 -13.75
CA GLY A 383 -3.89 28.59 -12.37
C GLY A 383 -4.31 27.51 -11.35
N ARG A 384 -4.44 26.26 -11.75
CA ARG A 384 -4.79 25.12 -10.88
C ARG A 384 -3.62 24.16 -10.73
N LYS A 385 -3.56 23.50 -9.56
CA LYS A 385 -2.56 22.44 -9.30
C LYS A 385 -3.04 21.09 -9.84
N PHE A 386 -2.13 20.38 -10.47
CA PHE A 386 -2.29 19.01 -10.94
C PHE A 386 -1.10 18.18 -10.49
N LYS A 387 -1.22 16.85 -10.53
CA LYS A 387 -0.11 15.91 -10.38
C LYS A 387 0.06 15.14 -11.69
N SER A 388 1.31 14.86 -12.08
CA SER A 388 1.58 13.94 -13.19
C SER A 388 1.10 12.54 -12.83
N TYR A 389 0.48 11.86 -13.80
CA TYR A 389 -0.02 10.50 -13.64
C TYR A 389 0.17 9.73 -14.93
N ARG A 390 0.83 8.59 -14.88
CA ARG A 390 1.10 7.79 -16.07
C ARG A 390 0.90 6.30 -15.85
N GLY A 391 0.50 5.60 -16.95
CA GLY A 391 0.43 4.15 -16.98
C GLY A 391 1.82 3.53 -17.02
N MET A 392 1.98 2.37 -16.38
CA MET A 392 3.21 1.60 -16.46
C MET A 392 3.52 1.11 -17.91
N GLY A 393 2.50 1.10 -18.80
CA GLY A 393 2.64 0.86 -20.23
C GLY A 393 2.83 2.12 -21.08
N SER A 394 2.99 3.30 -20.51
CA SER A 394 3.36 4.51 -21.27
C SER A 394 4.81 4.45 -21.72
N LEU A 395 5.16 5.16 -22.79
CA LEU A 395 6.54 5.19 -23.29
C LEU A 395 7.52 5.63 -22.21
N GLU A 396 7.19 6.68 -21.47
CA GLU A 396 8.03 7.24 -20.42
C GLU A 396 8.28 6.23 -19.26
N ALA A 397 7.25 5.47 -18.88
CA ALA A 397 7.40 4.44 -17.86
C ALA A 397 8.21 3.24 -18.38
N MET A 398 8.01 2.85 -19.64
CA MET A 398 8.76 1.78 -20.28
C MET A 398 10.26 2.10 -20.42
N GLU A 399 10.61 3.33 -20.74
CA GLU A 399 12.00 3.82 -20.80
C GLU A 399 12.69 3.71 -19.43
N ASN A 400 11.95 3.95 -18.36
CA ASN A 400 12.43 3.91 -16.99
C ASN A 400 12.43 2.50 -16.35
N GLY A 401 12.04 1.44 -17.09
CA GLY A 401 12.19 0.06 -16.62
C GLY A 401 10.94 -0.82 -16.64
N SER A 402 9.72 -0.28 -16.92
CA SER A 402 8.48 -1.06 -16.84
C SER A 402 8.16 -1.91 -18.09
N LYS A 403 9.02 -1.91 -19.12
CA LYS A 403 8.82 -2.66 -20.37
C LYS A 403 8.74 -4.19 -20.18
N ASP A 404 9.33 -4.74 -19.15
CA ASP A 404 9.24 -6.15 -18.80
C ASP A 404 7.83 -6.56 -18.36
N ARG A 405 7.05 -5.65 -17.74
CA ARG A 405 5.64 -5.86 -17.40
C ARG A 405 4.81 -6.27 -18.62
N TYR A 406 5.17 -5.73 -19.78
CA TYR A 406 4.51 -5.95 -21.09
C TYR A 406 5.28 -6.92 -22.00
N PHE A 407 6.18 -7.72 -21.42
CA PHE A 407 7.01 -8.71 -22.16
C PHE A 407 7.88 -8.11 -23.27
N GLN A 408 8.25 -6.82 -23.15
CA GLN A 408 9.09 -6.08 -24.12
C GLN A 408 10.51 -5.82 -23.60
N ALA A 409 10.97 -6.55 -22.58
CA ALA A 409 12.29 -6.35 -21.95
C ALA A 409 13.47 -6.42 -22.95
N GLY A 410 13.37 -7.23 -24.00
CA GLY A 410 14.38 -7.38 -25.04
C GLY A 410 14.47 -6.22 -26.06
N THR A 411 13.49 -5.30 -26.06
CA THR A 411 13.43 -4.20 -27.01
C THR A 411 14.35 -3.06 -26.55
N LYS A 412 15.44 -2.82 -27.31
CA LYS A 412 16.43 -1.77 -27.01
C LYS A 412 16.07 -0.42 -27.64
N ASP A 413 15.41 -0.43 -28.79
CA ASP A 413 15.03 0.78 -29.52
C ASP A 413 13.66 1.25 -29.04
N VAL A 414 13.61 2.42 -28.40
CA VAL A 414 12.38 3.04 -27.88
C VAL A 414 11.30 3.18 -28.94
N LYS A 415 11.68 3.48 -30.19
CA LYS A 415 10.74 3.63 -31.31
C LYS A 415 10.06 2.32 -31.71
N LYS A 416 10.54 1.19 -31.22
CA LYS A 416 9.95 -0.16 -31.45
C LYS A 416 9.11 -0.65 -30.29
N LEU A 417 9.03 0.10 -29.18
CA LEU A 417 8.12 -0.20 -28.09
C LEU A 417 6.67 0.02 -28.56
N VAL A 418 5.79 -0.86 -28.12
CA VAL A 418 4.34 -0.75 -28.32
C VAL A 418 3.70 -0.40 -26.98
N PRO A 419 3.35 0.88 -26.74
CA PRO A 419 2.79 1.29 -25.47
C PRO A 419 1.34 0.80 -25.32
N GLU A 420 1.02 0.34 -24.11
CA GLU A 420 -0.34 -0.03 -23.68
C GLU A 420 -0.84 0.87 -22.56
N GLY A 421 -0.38 2.11 -22.52
CA GLY A 421 -0.76 3.12 -21.57
C GLY A 421 -0.36 4.51 -22.02
N ILE A 422 -0.94 5.51 -21.37
CA ILE A 422 -0.71 6.93 -21.64
C ILE A 422 -0.16 7.64 -20.41
N ALA A 423 0.45 8.81 -20.62
CA ALA A 423 0.78 9.77 -19.59
C ALA A 423 -0.21 10.94 -19.63
N GLY A 424 -0.52 11.49 -18.47
CA GLY A 424 -1.43 12.60 -18.32
C GLY A 424 -1.25 13.30 -16.98
N ARG A 425 -2.26 14.04 -16.57
CA ARG A 425 -2.31 14.73 -15.27
C ARG A 425 -3.66 14.53 -14.62
N VAL A 426 -3.69 14.52 -13.30
CA VAL A 426 -4.91 14.47 -12.48
C VAL A 426 -4.98 15.72 -11.58
N PRO A 427 -6.17 16.22 -11.27
CA PRO A 427 -6.31 17.33 -10.32
C PRO A 427 -5.65 17.02 -8.98
N TYR A 428 -5.01 18.00 -8.38
CA TYR A 428 -4.51 17.91 -7.00
C TYR A 428 -5.69 17.79 -6.02
N LYS A 429 -5.61 16.83 -5.09
CA LYS A 429 -6.72 16.44 -4.21
C LYS A 429 -6.44 16.64 -2.71
N GLY A 430 -5.38 17.36 -2.34
CA GLY A 430 -4.98 17.49 -0.93
C GLY A 430 -4.26 16.25 -0.41
N THR A 431 -4.44 15.93 0.86
CA THR A 431 -3.79 14.81 1.51
C THR A 431 -4.47 13.47 1.21
N LEU A 432 -3.71 12.38 1.28
CA LEU A 432 -4.30 11.03 1.16
C LEU A 432 -5.37 10.78 2.23
N GLN A 433 -5.15 11.26 3.46
CA GLN A 433 -6.10 11.11 4.56
C GLN A 433 -7.48 11.66 4.21
N GLU A 434 -7.55 12.85 3.60
CA GLU A 434 -8.82 13.47 3.17
C GLU A 434 -9.53 12.62 2.11
N VAL A 435 -8.78 12.12 1.13
CA VAL A 435 -9.33 11.26 0.06
C VAL A 435 -9.84 9.93 0.63
N ILE A 436 -9.05 9.26 1.47
CA ILE A 436 -9.44 7.99 2.10
C ILE A 436 -10.65 8.17 3.01
N TYR A 437 -10.72 9.28 3.75
CA TYR A 437 -11.89 9.58 4.59
C TYR A 437 -13.19 9.61 3.76
N GLN A 438 -13.19 10.24 2.59
CA GLN A 438 -14.35 10.28 1.69
C GLN A 438 -14.67 8.90 1.11
N LEU A 439 -13.67 8.14 0.68
CA LEU A 439 -13.86 6.79 0.13
C LEU A 439 -14.41 5.82 1.19
N VAL A 440 -13.88 5.86 2.40
CA VAL A 440 -14.36 5.07 3.55
C VAL A 440 -15.78 5.49 3.92
N GLY A 441 -16.10 6.79 3.92
CA GLY A 441 -17.43 7.30 4.16
C GLY A 441 -18.46 6.74 3.18
N GLY A 442 -18.14 6.78 1.88
CA GLY A 442 -18.99 6.22 0.83
C GLY A 442 -19.15 4.70 0.94
N LEU A 443 -18.08 3.98 1.27
CA LEU A 443 -18.14 2.53 1.51
C LEU A 443 -19.06 2.19 2.69
N ARG A 444 -18.89 2.85 3.82
CA ARG A 444 -19.76 2.68 5.01
C ARG A 444 -21.22 2.95 4.70
N SER A 445 -21.49 3.99 3.91
CA SER A 445 -22.84 4.32 3.46
C SER A 445 -23.44 3.19 2.61
N GLY A 446 -22.69 2.71 1.61
CA GLY A 446 -23.13 1.58 0.76
C GLY A 446 -23.39 0.30 1.56
N MET A 447 -22.53 -0.05 2.51
CA MET A 447 -22.73 -1.19 3.41
C MET A 447 -23.99 -1.02 4.27
N GLY A 448 -24.23 0.20 4.78
CA GLY A 448 -25.45 0.51 5.53
C GLY A 448 -26.71 0.32 4.68
N TYR A 449 -26.73 0.75 3.42
CA TYR A 449 -27.87 0.53 2.51
C TYR A 449 -28.10 -0.95 2.19
N CYS A 450 -27.02 -1.75 2.13
CA CYS A 450 -27.11 -3.19 1.85
C CYS A 450 -27.37 -4.04 3.10
N GLY A 451 -27.38 -3.46 4.31
CA GLY A 451 -27.51 -4.20 5.56
C GLY A 451 -26.30 -5.07 5.90
N ALA A 452 -25.12 -4.75 5.33
CA ALA A 452 -23.89 -5.49 5.52
C ALA A 452 -23.08 -4.90 6.68
N ASN A 453 -22.81 -5.70 7.71
CA ASN A 453 -22.01 -5.27 8.86
C ASN A 453 -20.49 -5.41 8.62
N THR A 454 -20.10 -6.39 7.80
CA THR A 454 -18.71 -6.69 7.42
C THR A 454 -18.56 -6.70 5.91
N ILE A 455 -17.30 -6.68 5.42
CA ILE A 455 -17.01 -6.84 3.97
C ILE A 455 -17.52 -8.22 3.49
N SER A 456 -17.41 -9.25 4.30
CA SER A 456 -17.92 -10.59 3.95
C SER A 456 -19.45 -10.62 3.79
N ASP A 457 -20.20 -9.89 4.62
CA ASP A 457 -21.65 -9.80 4.48
C ASP A 457 -22.04 -9.11 3.15
N LEU A 458 -21.23 -8.12 2.73
CA LEU A 458 -21.46 -7.40 1.48
C LEU A 458 -21.39 -8.31 0.24
N HIS A 459 -20.66 -9.43 0.28
CA HIS A 459 -20.62 -10.42 -0.80
C HIS A 459 -21.99 -11.06 -1.10
N SER A 460 -22.96 -10.97 -0.17
CA SER A 460 -24.32 -11.44 -0.38
C SER A 460 -25.26 -10.42 -1.02
N ALA A 461 -24.82 -9.17 -1.19
CA ALA A 461 -25.62 -8.11 -1.76
C ALA A 461 -26.00 -8.38 -3.22
N LYS A 462 -27.20 -7.97 -3.61
CA LYS A 462 -27.73 -8.21 -4.95
C LYS A 462 -27.54 -7.01 -5.85
N PHE A 463 -27.35 -7.29 -7.13
CA PHE A 463 -27.22 -6.29 -8.16
C PHE A 463 -28.47 -6.20 -9.03
N VAL A 464 -28.75 -5.00 -9.54
CA VAL A 464 -29.66 -4.77 -10.64
C VAL A 464 -28.85 -4.23 -11.82
N ARG A 465 -29.06 -4.77 -13.01
CA ARG A 465 -28.50 -4.23 -14.27
C ARG A 465 -29.27 -2.99 -14.66
N ILE A 466 -28.55 -1.94 -15.04
CA ILE A 466 -29.14 -0.67 -15.49
C ILE A 466 -28.79 -0.40 -16.96
N THR A 467 -29.50 0.52 -17.56
CA THR A 467 -29.26 0.98 -18.95
C THR A 467 -28.43 2.27 -18.93
N ASN A 468 -28.01 2.75 -20.11
CA ASN A 468 -27.36 4.05 -20.24
C ASN A 468 -28.23 5.20 -19.66
N ALA A 469 -29.56 5.11 -19.77
CA ALA A 469 -30.45 6.05 -19.14
C ALA A 469 -30.38 5.99 -17.62
N GLY A 470 -30.26 4.79 -17.03
CA GLY A 470 -30.05 4.61 -15.60
C GLY A 470 -28.69 5.13 -15.11
N VAL A 471 -27.66 5.08 -15.96
CA VAL A 471 -26.36 5.72 -15.65
C VAL A 471 -26.52 7.25 -15.58
N LEU A 472 -27.23 7.86 -16.55
CA LEU A 472 -27.50 9.31 -16.55
C LEU A 472 -28.33 9.72 -15.32
N GLU A 473 -29.36 8.93 -14.97
CA GLU A 473 -30.20 9.14 -13.78
C GLU A 473 -29.38 9.06 -12.48
N SER A 474 -28.31 8.26 -12.46
CA SER A 474 -27.43 8.07 -11.29
C SER A 474 -26.52 9.28 -11.02
N HIS A 475 -26.34 10.17 -11.99
CA HIS A 475 -25.56 11.39 -11.83
C HIS A 475 -26.48 12.62 -11.65
N PRO A 476 -26.01 13.70 -10.98
CA PRO A 476 -26.75 14.95 -10.95
C PRO A 476 -27.09 15.41 -12.37
N HIS A 477 -28.39 15.59 -12.66
CA HIS A 477 -28.90 16.01 -13.95
C HIS A 477 -29.90 17.14 -13.80
N ASP A 478 -30.15 17.87 -14.87
CA ASP A 478 -31.10 18.98 -14.94
C ASP A 478 -30.83 20.15 -13.99
N ILE A 479 -29.58 20.27 -13.49
CA ILE A 479 -29.12 21.38 -12.65
C ILE A 479 -27.73 21.87 -13.07
N SER A 480 -27.41 23.10 -12.75
CA SER A 480 -26.07 23.66 -12.81
C SER A 480 -25.40 23.49 -11.45
N ILE A 481 -24.24 22.81 -11.40
CA ILE A 481 -23.48 22.62 -10.16
C ILE A 481 -22.86 23.96 -9.77
N THR A 482 -23.23 24.50 -8.62
CA THR A 482 -22.70 25.77 -8.08
C THR A 482 -21.61 25.55 -7.03
N SER A 483 -21.54 24.35 -6.43
CA SER A 483 -20.52 23.97 -5.46
C SER A 483 -20.20 22.49 -5.63
N GLU A 484 -18.92 22.15 -5.84
CA GLU A 484 -18.47 20.78 -5.94
C GLU A 484 -18.47 20.10 -4.56
N ALA A 485 -18.89 18.85 -4.52
CA ALA A 485 -18.76 18.02 -3.32
C ALA A 485 -17.35 17.38 -3.29
N PRO A 486 -16.74 17.18 -2.11
CA PRO A 486 -15.39 16.63 -2.00
C PRO A 486 -15.27 15.19 -2.54
N ASN A 487 -16.39 14.49 -2.66
CA ASN A 487 -16.48 13.09 -3.11
C ASN A 487 -17.13 12.92 -4.49
N TYR A 488 -17.45 14.02 -5.17
CA TYR A 488 -18.05 14.00 -6.50
C TYR A 488 -17.45 15.08 -7.40
N SER A 489 -16.91 14.65 -8.52
CA SER A 489 -16.53 15.50 -9.65
C SER A 489 -17.20 14.98 -10.92
N ARG A 490 -17.70 15.86 -11.76
CA ARG A 490 -18.26 15.48 -13.06
C ARG A 490 -17.11 15.01 -13.96
N PRO A 491 -17.23 13.89 -14.69
CA PRO A 491 -16.28 13.55 -15.75
C PRO A 491 -16.26 14.67 -16.79
N GLU A 492 -15.04 15.13 -17.16
CA GLU A 492 -14.87 16.07 -18.29
C GLU A 492 -15.11 15.38 -19.63
#